data_d68377951933d6073cbe86806da23209
#
_entry.id   d68377951933d6073cbe86806da23209
#
_cell.length_a   1.000
_cell.length_b   1.000
_cell.length_c   1.000
_cell.angle_alpha   90.00
_cell.angle_beta   90.00
_cell.angle_gamma   90.00
#
_symmetry.space_group_name_H-M   'P 1'
#
loop_
_entity.id
_entity.type
_entity.pdbx_description
1 polymer ?
#
loop_
_entity_poly.entity_id
_entity_poly.type
_entity_poly.pdbx_seq_one_letter_code
_entity_poly.pdbx_strand_id
1 'polypeptide(L)'
;MSVKYQTKPEVEELITDNLRLVQSIAWHLHARVSKVIEIDDLIQIGYYGLVTAAQKYTPHEGVNFSNYASLRIRGAMVDHLRKNSNLCRTTIKMQQRYNHAEQKLIKLHGRKPEQTEIADEMAISLSELQEWVKSFAANHH
;
A
#
# COMPACT_ATOMS: atom_id res chain seq x y z
N MET A 1 -8.33 -25.22 24.11
CA MET A 1 -7.25 -25.85 23.37
C MET A 1 -6.43 -24.84 22.63
N SER A 2 -5.22 -24.80 23.02
CA SER A 2 -4.27 -23.87 22.39
C SER A 2 -3.82 -24.30 21.02
N VAL A 3 -4.17 -25.49 20.61
CA VAL A 3 -3.72 -26.07 19.35
C VAL A 3 -4.09 -25.21 18.16
N LYS A 4 -5.14 -24.46 18.26
CA LYS A 4 -5.63 -23.62 17.17
C LYS A 4 -4.66 -22.52 16.75
N TYR A 5 -3.69 -22.21 17.59
CA TYR A 5 -2.67 -21.22 17.27
C TYR A 5 -1.43 -21.83 16.66
N GLN A 6 -1.34 -23.14 16.66
CA GLN A 6 -0.21 -23.83 16.07
C GLN A 6 -0.50 -24.09 14.60
N THR A 7 0.52 -23.92 13.77
CA THR A 7 0.39 -24.23 12.36
C THR A 7 0.32 -25.75 12.23
N LYS A 8 -0.79 -26.24 11.73
CA LYS A 8 -0.97 -27.66 11.50
C LYS A 8 -0.27 -28.05 10.20
N PRO A 9 0.16 -29.29 10.06
CA PRO A 9 0.77 -29.76 8.82
C PRO A 9 -0.08 -29.46 7.59
N GLU A 10 -1.39 -29.60 7.71
CA GLU A 10 -2.29 -29.32 6.60
C GLU A 10 -2.26 -27.84 6.21
N VAL A 11 -2.15 -26.94 7.18
CA VAL A 11 -2.06 -25.51 6.92
C VAL A 11 -0.74 -25.20 6.21
N GLU A 12 0.35 -25.80 6.67
CA GLU A 12 1.66 -25.59 6.04
C GLU A 12 1.66 -26.10 4.61
N GLU A 13 1.02 -27.23 4.36
CA GLU A 13 0.93 -27.78 3.00
C GLU A 13 0.12 -26.86 2.09
N LEU A 14 -0.99 -26.31 2.60
CA LEU A 14 -1.80 -25.38 1.82
C LEU A 14 -0.99 -24.16 1.42
N ILE A 15 -0.17 -23.65 2.31
CA ILE A 15 0.67 -22.50 2.02
C ILE A 15 1.75 -22.88 1.00
N THR A 16 2.48 -23.94 1.29
CA THR A 16 3.61 -24.37 0.46
C THR A 16 3.17 -24.72 -0.96
N ASP A 17 2.04 -25.40 -1.09
CA ASP A 17 1.55 -25.84 -2.40
C ASP A 17 1.02 -24.68 -3.24
N ASN A 18 0.78 -23.53 -2.64
CA ASN A 18 0.17 -22.40 -3.33
C ASN A 18 1.06 -21.15 -3.40
N LEU A 19 2.35 -21.27 -3.10
CA LEU A 19 3.27 -20.14 -3.17
C LEU A 19 3.35 -19.55 -4.59
N ARG A 20 3.36 -20.41 -5.60
CA ARG A 20 3.40 -19.96 -6.99
C ARG A 20 2.18 -19.16 -7.38
N LEU A 21 1.05 -19.48 -6.75
CA LEU A 21 -0.19 -18.75 -7.01
C LEU A 21 -0.04 -17.29 -6.62
N VAL A 22 0.62 -17.01 -5.49
CA VAL A 22 0.88 -15.65 -5.04
C VAL A 22 1.70 -14.90 -6.08
N GLN A 23 2.78 -15.50 -6.54
CA GLN A 23 3.65 -14.87 -7.53
C GLN A 23 2.93 -14.61 -8.84
N SER A 24 2.15 -15.56 -9.29
CA SER A 24 1.40 -15.43 -10.53
C SER A 24 0.40 -14.26 -10.46
N ILE A 25 -0.35 -14.17 -9.37
CA ILE A 25 -1.31 -13.09 -9.18
C ILE A 25 -0.60 -11.75 -9.06
N ALA A 26 0.50 -11.71 -8.30
CA ALA A 26 1.27 -10.49 -8.09
C ALA A 26 1.81 -9.94 -9.41
N TRP A 27 2.41 -10.78 -10.24
CA TRP A 27 2.94 -10.34 -11.51
C TRP A 27 1.84 -9.86 -12.46
N HIS A 28 0.72 -10.56 -12.44
CA HIS A 28 -0.42 -10.17 -13.27
C HIS A 28 -0.94 -8.79 -12.90
N LEU A 29 -1.10 -8.52 -11.61
CA LEU A 29 -1.56 -7.21 -11.15
C LEU A 29 -0.49 -6.14 -11.33
N HIS A 30 0.76 -6.47 -11.07
CA HIS A 30 1.87 -5.52 -11.14
C HIS A 30 2.04 -4.93 -12.54
N ALA A 31 1.73 -5.69 -13.56
CA ALA A 31 1.80 -5.21 -14.93
C ALA A 31 0.99 -3.94 -15.15
N ARG A 32 -0.06 -3.75 -14.35
CA ARG A 32 -0.96 -2.58 -14.46
C ARG A 32 -0.60 -1.47 -13.50
N VAL A 33 0.18 -1.74 -12.46
CA VAL A 33 0.39 -0.79 -11.35
C VAL A 33 1.87 -0.67 -10.96
N SER A 34 2.76 -0.94 -11.89
CA SER A 34 4.20 -0.96 -11.60
C SER A 34 4.73 0.35 -11.05
N LYS A 35 4.06 1.47 -11.31
CA LYS A 35 4.48 2.77 -10.80
C LYS A 35 4.01 3.05 -9.38
N VAL A 36 3.09 2.22 -8.86
CA VAL A 36 2.50 2.43 -7.55
C VAL A 36 3.22 1.64 -6.48
N ILE A 37 3.68 0.43 -6.81
CA ILE A 37 4.21 -0.51 -5.83
C ILE A 37 5.28 -1.39 -6.47
N GLU A 38 6.31 -1.75 -5.70
CA GLU A 38 7.31 -2.72 -6.13
C GLU A 38 6.73 -4.13 -6.11
N ILE A 39 7.19 -4.97 -7.03
CA ILE A 39 6.68 -6.35 -7.13
C ILE A 39 6.93 -7.13 -5.84
N ASP A 40 8.07 -6.94 -5.19
CA ASP A 40 8.38 -7.67 -3.96
C ASP A 40 7.42 -7.31 -2.84
N ASP A 41 7.03 -6.04 -2.75
CA ASP A 41 6.06 -5.62 -1.75
C ASP A 41 4.69 -6.22 -2.01
N LEU A 42 4.30 -6.28 -3.28
CA LEU A 42 3.02 -6.87 -3.65
C LEU A 42 2.99 -8.37 -3.36
N ILE A 43 4.10 -9.05 -3.61
CA ILE A 43 4.23 -10.49 -3.30
C ILE A 43 4.09 -10.72 -1.79
N GLN A 44 4.72 -9.88 -0.96
CA GLN A 44 4.60 -10.03 0.49
C GLN A 44 3.16 -9.87 0.97
N ILE A 45 2.45 -8.92 0.40
CA ILE A 45 1.04 -8.72 0.73
C ILE A 45 0.24 -9.96 0.35
N GLY A 46 0.55 -10.54 -0.81
CA GLY A 46 -0.10 -11.76 -1.27
C GLY A 46 0.18 -12.95 -0.36
N TYR A 47 1.40 -13.08 0.13
CA TYR A 47 1.73 -14.14 1.09
C TYR A 47 0.91 -14.01 2.38
N TYR A 48 0.76 -12.79 2.86
CA TYR A 48 -0.10 -12.57 4.02
C TYR A 48 -1.53 -13.04 3.74
N GLY A 49 -2.05 -12.73 2.57
CA GLY A 49 -3.37 -13.19 2.16
C GLY A 49 -3.46 -14.71 2.08
N LEU A 50 -2.40 -15.35 1.57
CA LEU A 50 -2.35 -16.81 1.48
C LEU A 50 -2.33 -17.45 2.86
N VAL A 51 -1.49 -16.95 3.77
CA VAL A 51 -1.40 -17.48 5.13
C VAL A 51 -2.74 -17.35 5.85
N THR A 52 -3.35 -16.18 5.74
CA THR A 52 -4.66 -15.93 6.36
C THR A 52 -5.70 -16.88 5.77
N ALA A 53 -5.69 -17.07 4.46
CA ALA A 53 -6.63 -17.99 3.81
C ALA A 53 -6.45 -19.41 4.31
N ALA A 54 -5.19 -19.87 4.42
CA ALA A 54 -4.89 -21.23 4.90
C ALA A 54 -5.38 -21.45 6.31
N GLN A 55 -5.25 -20.44 7.16
CA GLN A 55 -5.68 -20.54 8.55
C GLN A 55 -7.20 -20.55 8.71
N LYS A 56 -7.88 -19.87 7.81
CA LYS A 56 -9.35 -19.72 7.90
C LYS A 56 -10.13 -20.69 7.03
N TYR A 57 -9.46 -21.39 6.14
CA TYR A 57 -10.15 -22.28 5.21
C TYR A 57 -10.81 -23.45 5.91
N THR A 58 -12.06 -23.67 5.58
CA THR A 58 -12.82 -24.85 6.01
C THR A 58 -13.25 -25.57 4.74
N PRO A 59 -12.88 -26.84 4.58
CA PRO A 59 -13.27 -27.58 3.37
C PRO A 59 -14.77 -27.62 3.19
N HIS A 60 -15.22 -27.30 2.01
CA HIS A 60 -16.61 -27.34 1.63
C HIS A 60 -16.72 -28.01 0.27
N GLU A 61 -17.85 -28.64 0.05
CA GLU A 61 -18.15 -29.24 -1.22
C GLU A 61 -18.17 -28.17 -2.31
N GLY A 62 -17.46 -28.42 -3.40
CA GLY A 62 -17.43 -27.51 -4.56
C GLY A 62 -16.49 -26.33 -4.42
N VAL A 63 -15.79 -26.20 -3.31
CA VAL A 63 -14.85 -25.08 -3.10
C VAL A 63 -13.49 -25.64 -2.73
N ASN A 64 -12.55 -25.62 -3.66
CA ASN A 64 -11.20 -26.07 -3.35
C ASN A 64 -10.39 -24.89 -2.78
N PHE A 65 -9.28 -25.24 -2.12
CA PHE A 65 -8.47 -24.22 -1.47
C PHE A 65 -7.87 -23.23 -2.45
N SER A 66 -7.38 -23.69 -3.60
CA SER A 66 -6.74 -22.79 -4.57
C SER A 66 -7.67 -21.68 -5.02
N ASN A 67 -8.93 -21.99 -5.26
CA ASN A 67 -9.91 -20.98 -5.66
C ASN A 67 -10.19 -20.01 -4.51
N TYR A 68 -10.36 -20.55 -3.29
CA TYR A 68 -10.57 -19.72 -2.12
C TYR A 68 -9.38 -18.80 -1.88
N ALA A 69 -8.17 -19.35 -1.96
CA ALA A 69 -6.95 -18.59 -1.73
C ALA A 69 -6.75 -17.51 -2.79
N SER A 70 -7.03 -17.81 -4.06
CA SER A 70 -6.90 -16.85 -5.15
C SER A 70 -7.67 -15.57 -4.85
N LEU A 71 -8.91 -15.72 -4.40
CA LEU A 71 -9.75 -14.57 -4.09
C LEU A 71 -9.19 -13.77 -2.91
N ARG A 72 -8.70 -14.47 -1.89
CA ARG A 72 -8.14 -13.81 -0.70
C ARG A 72 -6.82 -13.12 -1.01
N ILE A 73 -5.96 -13.75 -1.78
CA ILE A 73 -4.68 -13.19 -2.18
C ILE A 73 -4.91 -11.93 -3.01
N ARG A 74 -5.75 -12.05 -4.04
CA ARG A 74 -6.06 -10.93 -4.92
C ARG A 74 -6.73 -9.79 -4.14
N GLY A 75 -7.65 -10.13 -3.25
CA GLY A 75 -8.33 -9.13 -2.43
C GLY A 75 -7.37 -8.35 -1.55
N ALA A 76 -6.40 -9.02 -0.93
CA ALA A 76 -5.40 -8.36 -0.10
C ALA A 76 -4.55 -7.38 -0.93
N MET A 77 -4.14 -7.82 -2.11
CA MET A 77 -3.34 -6.99 -3.01
C MET A 77 -4.12 -5.78 -3.52
N VAL A 78 -5.35 -5.98 -3.95
CA VAL A 78 -6.20 -4.90 -4.46
C VAL A 78 -6.51 -3.88 -3.37
N ASP A 79 -6.79 -4.34 -2.14
CA ASP A 79 -7.02 -3.45 -1.01
C ASP A 79 -5.81 -2.57 -0.75
N HIS A 80 -4.62 -3.17 -0.77
CA HIS A 80 -3.39 -2.43 -0.54
C HIS A 80 -3.17 -1.38 -1.64
N LEU A 81 -3.42 -1.76 -2.89
CA LEU A 81 -3.28 -0.85 -4.02
C LEU A 81 -4.24 0.32 -3.94
N ARG A 82 -5.48 0.07 -3.50
CA ARG A 82 -6.47 1.13 -3.32
C ARG A 82 -6.03 2.14 -2.27
N LYS A 83 -5.52 1.66 -1.15
CA LYS A 83 -5.04 2.53 -0.08
C LYS A 83 -3.86 3.36 -0.54
N ASN A 84 -2.90 2.76 -1.21
CA ASN A 84 -1.72 3.46 -1.69
C ASN A 84 -2.07 4.46 -2.78
N SER A 85 -2.98 4.12 -3.66
CA SER A 85 -3.43 5.02 -4.72
C SER A 85 -4.08 6.27 -4.13
N ASN A 86 -4.90 6.11 -3.09
CA ASN A 86 -5.52 7.25 -2.42
C ASN A 86 -4.49 8.13 -1.74
N LEU A 87 -3.50 7.52 -1.08
CA LEU A 87 -2.41 8.27 -0.45
C LEU A 87 -1.60 9.05 -1.48
N CYS A 88 -1.31 8.43 -2.62
CA CYS A 88 -0.62 9.09 -3.71
C CYS A 88 -1.37 10.32 -4.21
N ARG A 89 -2.67 10.20 -4.42
CA ARG A 89 -3.49 11.31 -4.89
C ARG A 89 -3.49 12.46 -3.88
N THR A 90 -3.61 12.13 -2.61
CA THR A 90 -3.58 13.12 -1.54
C THR A 90 -2.24 13.83 -1.50
N THR A 91 -1.16 13.08 -1.63
CA THR A 91 0.19 13.65 -1.63
C THR A 91 0.39 14.59 -2.80
N ILE A 92 -0.08 14.21 -4.00
CA ILE A 92 0.02 15.06 -5.18
C ILE A 92 -0.74 16.38 -4.96
N LYS A 93 -1.96 16.31 -4.42
CA LYS A 93 -2.76 17.51 -4.14
C LYS A 93 -2.06 18.41 -3.14
N MET A 94 -1.48 17.84 -2.09
CA MET A 94 -0.77 18.63 -1.09
C MET A 94 0.49 19.25 -1.67
N GLN A 95 1.19 18.54 -2.55
CA GLN A 95 2.36 19.09 -3.19
C GLN A 95 2.00 20.26 -4.11
N GLN A 96 0.89 20.18 -4.80
CA GLN A 96 0.39 21.28 -5.62
C GLN A 96 0.06 22.49 -4.76
N ARG A 97 -0.58 22.27 -3.61
CA ARG A 97 -0.87 23.35 -2.65
C ARG A 97 0.40 23.98 -2.11
N TYR A 98 1.38 23.16 -1.81
CA TYR A 98 2.69 23.63 -1.34
C TYR A 98 3.36 24.51 -2.40
N ASN A 99 3.42 24.05 -3.63
CA ASN A 99 4.05 24.80 -4.72
C ASN A 99 3.33 26.12 -4.95
N HIS A 100 2.01 26.12 -4.87
CA HIS A 100 1.23 27.34 -5.04
C HIS A 100 1.51 28.35 -3.94
N ALA A 101 1.56 27.89 -2.69
CA ALA A 101 1.87 28.73 -1.53
C ALA A 101 3.28 29.31 -1.64
N GLU A 102 4.25 28.47 -2.02
CA GLU A 102 5.64 28.90 -2.19
C GLU A 102 5.75 29.97 -3.25
N GLN A 103 5.16 29.77 -4.42
CA GLN A 103 5.22 30.74 -5.51
C GLN A 103 4.56 32.06 -5.10
N LYS A 104 3.44 32.00 -4.41
CA LYS A 104 2.76 33.20 -3.92
C LYS A 104 3.67 34.01 -2.99
N LEU A 105 4.31 33.33 -2.06
CA LEU A 105 5.19 33.99 -1.09
C LEU A 105 6.47 34.55 -1.75
N ILE A 106 6.99 33.85 -2.75
CA ILE A 106 8.15 34.35 -3.51
C ILE A 106 7.77 35.66 -4.20
N LYS A 107 6.60 35.73 -4.81
CA LYS A 107 6.13 36.96 -5.46
C LYS A 107 5.95 38.09 -4.48
N LEU A 108 5.43 37.79 -3.27
CA LEU A 108 5.20 38.84 -2.27
C LEU A 108 6.48 39.38 -1.65
N HIS A 109 7.44 38.52 -1.40
CA HIS A 109 8.62 38.90 -0.60
C HIS A 109 9.92 38.96 -1.42
N GLY A 110 9.92 38.47 -2.64
CA GLY A 110 11.11 38.48 -3.50
C GLY A 110 12.22 37.56 -3.01
N ARG A 111 11.93 36.60 -2.15
CA ARG A 111 12.91 35.66 -1.61
C ARG A 111 12.25 34.32 -1.36
N LYS A 112 13.07 33.28 -1.19
CA LYS A 112 12.58 31.95 -0.85
C LYS A 112 11.94 32.00 0.54
N PRO A 113 10.71 31.53 0.69
CA PRO A 113 10.03 31.53 1.99
C PRO A 113 10.56 30.46 2.93
N GLU A 114 10.42 30.72 4.22
CA GLU A 114 10.67 29.74 5.25
C GLU A 114 9.51 28.75 5.32
N GLN A 115 9.77 27.56 5.84
CA GLN A 115 8.71 26.57 5.97
C GLN A 115 7.58 27.03 6.87
N THR A 116 7.91 27.82 7.91
CA THR A 116 6.87 28.40 8.78
C THR A 116 5.93 29.30 8.00
N GLU A 117 6.46 30.08 7.06
CA GLU A 117 5.65 30.94 6.23
C GLU A 117 4.74 30.14 5.31
N ILE A 118 5.28 29.06 4.73
CA ILE A 118 4.49 28.20 3.86
C ILE A 118 3.38 27.51 4.65
N ALA A 119 3.69 27.01 5.86
CA ALA A 119 2.69 26.36 6.69
C ALA A 119 1.55 27.32 7.03
N ASP A 120 1.89 28.57 7.36
CA ASP A 120 0.88 29.60 7.65
C ASP A 120 0.00 29.87 6.42
N GLU A 121 0.61 29.97 5.25
CA GLU A 121 -0.13 30.18 4.01
C GLU A 121 -1.06 29.03 3.69
N MET A 122 -0.64 27.80 4.00
CA MET A 122 -1.46 26.60 3.77
C MET A 122 -2.45 26.35 4.90
N ALA A 123 -2.38 27.12 5.98
CA ALA A 123 -3.24 26.97 7.16
C ALA A 123 -3.09 25.61 7.84
N ILE A 124 -1.85 25.14 7.92
CA ILE A 124 -1.51 23.90 8.63
C ILE A 124 -0.36 24.20 9.59
N SER A 125 -0.13 23.28 10.54
CA SER A 125 0.98 23.42 11.48
C SER A 125 2.31 23.13 10.78
N LEU A 126 3.39 23.67 11.34
CA LEU A 126 4.72 23.38 10.82
C LEU A 126 5.03 21.88 10.89
N SER A 127 4.61 21.24 11.98
CA SER A 127 4.81 19.79 12.15
C SER A 127 4.13 19.01 11.03
N GLU A 128 2.90 19.36 10.72
CA GLU A 128 2.17 18.71 9.63
C GLU A 128 2.86 18.96 8.28
N LEU A 129 3.31 20.20 8.04
CA LEU A 129 4.01 20.50 6.79
C LEU A 129 5.28 19.66 6.64
N GLN A 130 6.04 19.51 7.72
CA GLN A 130 7.28 18.72 7.68
C GLN A 130 7.01 17.27 7.33
N GLU A 131 5.91 16.70 7.81
CA GLU A 131 5.52 15.34 7.44
C GLU A 131 5.16 15.24 5.95
N TRP A 132 4.45 16.24 5.43
CA TRP A 132 4.14 16.25 4.00
C TRP A 132 5.39 16.38 3.14
N VAL A 133 6.35 17.21 3.54
CA VAL A 133 7.60 17.38 2.80
C VAL A 133 8.36 16.06 2.70
N LYS A 134 8.37 15.27 3.76
CA LYS A 134 8.95 13.92 3.72
C LYS A 134 8.24 13.04 2.70
N SER A 135 6.92 13.12 2.65
CA SER A 135 6.13 12.34 1.70
C SER A 135 6.41 12.77 0.26
N PHE A 136 6.60 14.06 0.01
CA PHE A 136 6.94 14.56 -1.32
C PHE A 136 8.26 13.97 -1.79
N ALA A 137 9.26 13.93 -0.91
CA ALA A 137 10.56 13.36 -1.25
C ALA A 137 10.45 11.86 -1.57
N ALA A 138 9.64 11.14 -0.81
CA ALA A 138 9.45 9.69 -1.00
C ALA A 138 8.75 9.37 -2.33
N ASN A 139 7.91 10.27 -2.84
CA ASN A 139 7.17 10.06 -4.08
C ASN A 139 7.91 10.55 -5.33
N HIS A 140 9.14 10.95 -5.16
CA HIS A 140 9.91 11.57 -6.24
C HIS A 140 10.75 10.52 -6.97
N HIS A 141 10.10 9.60 -7.64
CA HIS A 141 10.81 8.56 -8.39
C HIS A 141 10.34 8.49 -9.82
#